data_776e69640ebdb53f9b3e730867542344
#
_entry.id   776e69640ebdb53f9b3e730867542344
#
_cell.length_a   1.000
_cell.length_b   1.000
_cell.length_c   1.000
_cell.angle_alpha   90.00
_cell.angle_beta   90.00
_cell.angle_gamma   90.00
#
_symmetry.space_group_name_H-M   'P 1'
#
loop_
_entity.id
_entity.type
_entity.pdbx_description
1 polymer ?
#
loop_
_entity_poly.entity_id
_entity_poly.type
_entity_poly.pdbx_seq_one_letter_code
_entity_poly.pdbx_strand_id
1 'polypeptide(L)'
;MSATIGNQKNSLNCDPARGIILVVDDNLANLEVLSSFLDQSNFEVWATRSGEKAIQKLDTDHLPDLILLDVMMPGMDGFETCKHLKSDPRIQDIPIIFMTALSDTADKVKGLQLGAVDYITKPFQYEEVFVRIEQQLKLRNLTKTLIAKNAELQQAQTQLIQAEKIATLGHLTAGIAHEVNNPINFIAGNLNFVEEYVQEVVDLLKLYQKYLPDPPVEIQNAIKTKDISFLLNDLSKIIQSMQVGTDRVIEIVSSLNNFSRHREAGNKLTNLHEGLESTLLILSHRLKANAHRPTIQLIKEYGELPPIQCYPGEINQVFMNLICNALDAIEEIQKNQDFEEISKYPGVIRIQTESIGERVILRIADNGSGISEADRTKIFDAFYTTKSIGKGTGLGLSIAYQIVVNNHRGKLTFHSTESDGTEFVIELPIR
;
A
#
# COMPACT_ATOMS: atom_id res chain seq x y z
N MET A 1 -14.47 74.43 5.22
CA MET A 1 -13.11 74.04 5.57
C MET A 1 -13.19 73.23 6.86
N SER A 2 -13.22 71.95 6.80
CA SER A 2 -13.15 71.10 7.99
C SER A 2 -12.39 69.84 7.57
N ALA A 3 -11.21 69.69 8.13
CA ALA A 3 -10.34 68.54 7.93
C ALA A 3 -10.79 67.40 8.80
N THR A 4 -11.17 66.30 8.18
CA THR A 4 -11.50 65.03 8.87
C THR A 4 -10.21 64.25 9.01
N ILE A 5 -9.74 64.12 10.25
CA ILE A 5 -8.59 63.29 10.62
C ILE A 5 -9.10 61.83 10.67
N GLY A 6 -8.66 61.08 9.69
CA GLY A 6 -8.89 59.64 9.63
C GLY A 6 -8.00 58.90 10.63
N ASN A 7 -8.63 58.24 11.59
CA ASN A 7 -8.00 57.36 12.55
C ASN A 7 -7.63 56.05 11.84
N GLN A 8 -6.40 55.91 11.39
CA GLN A 8 -5.82 54.63 10.99
C GLN A 8 -5.57 53.80 12.25
N LYS A 9 -6.43 52.83 12.52
CA LYS A 9 -6.13 51.72 13.43
C LYS A 9 -4.94 50.95 12.83
N ASN A 10 -3.79 51.09 13.46
CA ASN A 10 -2.67 50.20 13.27
C ASN A 10 -3.13 48.75 13.51
N SER A 11 -3.20 47.98 12.44
CA SER A 11 -3.21 46.51 12.53
C SER A 11 -1.80 46.07 12.96
N LEU A 12 -1.61 45.94 14.27
CA LEU A 12 -0.47 45.25 14.85
C LEU A 12 -0.41 43.85 14.23
N ASN A 13 0.63 43.57 13.48
CA ASN A 13 1.05 42.23 13.14
C ASN A 13 1.23 41.46 14.46
N CYS A 14 0.21 40.68 14.90
CA CYS A 14 0.39 39.67 15.93
C CYS A 14 1.21 38.56 15.29
N ASP A 15 2.49 38.46 15.63
CA ASP A 15 3.21 37.21 15.43
C ASP A 15 2.41 36.04 16.03
N PRO A 16 2.31 34.91 15.36
CA PRO A 16 1.55 33.77 15.91
C PRO A 16 2.12 33.40 17.28
N ALA A 17 1.22 33.08 18.21
CA ALA A 17 1.61 32.67 19.56
C ALA A 17 2.65 31.54 19.51
N ARG A 18 3.67 31.61 20.38
CA ARG A 18 4.76 30.59 20.43
C ARG A 18 4.28 29.21 20.84
N GLY A 19 3.08 29.10 21.41
CA GLY A 19 2.46 27.88 21.87
C GLY A 19 1.47 28.14 23.01
N ILE A 20 0.75 27.13 23.41
CA ILE A 20 -0.25 27.17 24.47
C ILE A 20 0.32 26.55 25.74
N ILE A 21 0.34 27.30 26.84
CA ILE A 21 0.83 26.83 28.15
C ILE A 21 -0.35 26.72 29.13
N LEU A 22 -0.60 25.54 29.67
CA LEU A 22 -1.55 25.36 30.76
C LEU A 22 -0.82 25.54 32.11
N VAL A 23 -1.27 26.49 32.90
CA VAL A 23 -0.77 26.74 34.28
C VAL A 23 -1.82 26.27 35.30
N VAL A 24 -1.41 25.41 36.21
CA VAL A 24 -2.26 24.83 37.27
C VAL A 24 -1.62 25.13 38.59
N ASP A 25 -2.25 26.04 39.38
CA ASP A 25 -1.79 26.46 40.71
C ASP A 25 -3.05 26.92 41.53
N ASP A 26 -3.21 26.53 42.78
CA ASP A 26 -4.35 26.92 43.60
C ASP A 26 -4.27 28.39 44.04
N ASN A 27 -3.06 28.97 44.05
CA ASN A 27 -2.82 30.35 44.46
C ASN A 27 -3.04 31.31 43.26
N LEU A 28 -4.05 32.16 43.38
CA LEU A 28 -4.42 33.12 42.35
C LEU A 28 -3.29 34.10 42.01
N ALA A 29 -2.51 34.53 43.01
CA ALA A 29 -1.39 35.46 42.79
C ALA A 29 -0.29 34.81 41.91
N ASN A 30 -0.01 33.54 42.11
CA ASN A 30 0.92 32.81 41.27
C ASN A 30 0.42 32.72 39.81
N LEU A 31 -0.88 32.40 39.64
CA LEU A 31 -1.49 32.33 38.28
C LEU A 31 -1.45 33.69 37.57
N GLU A 32 -1.82 34.79 38.26
CA GLU A 32 -1.80 36.12 37.65
C GLU A 32 -0.42 36.53 37.18
N VAL A 33 0.58 36.33 38.04
CA VAL A 33 1.94 36.73 37.75
C VAL A 33 2.56 35.88 36.65
N LEU A 34 2.41 34.53 36.70
CA LEU A 34 2.90 33.63 35.64
C LEU A 34 2.18 33.87 34.33
N SER A 35 0.87 34.03 34.34
CA SER A 35 0.10 34.31 33.13
C SER A 35 0.54 35.61 32.48
N SER A 36 0.68 36.67 33.26
CA SER A 36 1.13 37.99 32.75
C SER A 36 2.53 37.91 32.14
N PHE A 37 3.46 37.18 32.76
CA PHE A 37 4.81 36.98 32.25
C PHE A 37 4.85 36.16 30.95
N LEU A 38 4.09 35.08 30.90
CA LEU A 38 4.02 34.19 29.71
C LEU A 38 3.31 34.89 28.54
N ASP A 39 2.23 35.64 28.81
CA ASP A 39 1.55 36.45 27.78
C ASP A 39 2.50 37.52 27.19
N GLN A 40 3.30 38.23 28.03
CA GLN A 40 4.32 39.15 27.57
C GLN A 40 5.42 38.47 26.73
N SER A 41 5.63 37.17 26.95
CA SER A 41 6.57 36.35 26.22
C SER A 41 5.94 35.71 24.94
N ASN A 42 4.74 36.16 24.55
CA ASN A 42 3.98 35.71 23.36
C ASN A 42 3.51 34.24 23.42
N PHE A 43 3.20 33.74 24.62
CA PHE A 43 2.51 32.46 24.80
C PHE A 43 1.01 32.68 25.02
N GLU A 44 0.18 31.79 24.51
CA GLU A 44 -1.22 31.70 24.91
C GLU A 44 -1.31 30.96 26.27
N VAL A 45 -1.94 31.56 27.28
CA VAL A 45 -1.95 30.97 28.62
C VAL A 45 -3.34 30.50 29.01
N TRP A 46 -3.42 29.25 29.40
CA TRP A 46 -4.60 28.68 30.05
C TRP A 46 -4.31 28.51 31.53
N ALA A 47 -5.14 29.09 32.37
CA ALA A 47 -4.99 29.02 33.83
C ALA A 47 -6.13 28.19 34.45
N THR A 48 -5.80 27.33 35.42
CA THR A 48 -6.76 26.59 36.24
C THR A 48 -6.29 26.50 37.70
N ARG A 49 -7.21 26.37 38.62
CA ARG A 49 -6.91 26.41 40.05
C ARG A 49 -6.94 25.04 40.74
N SER A 50 -7.11 23.98 40.03
CA SER A 50 -7.07 22.61 40.57
C SER A 50 -6.78 21.56 39.52
N GLY A 51 -6.31 20.38 39.92
CA GLY A 51 -6.04 19.26 39.07
C GLY A 51 -7.27 18.76 38.30
N GLU A 52 -8.44 18.69 39.00
CA GLU A 52 -9.70 18.25 38.39
C GLU A 52 -10.15 19.18 37.26
N LYS A 53 -10.00 20.49 37.43
CA LYS A 53 -10.31 21.48 36.39
C LYS A 53 -9.33 21.44 35.22
N ALA A 54 -8.07 21.12 35.50
CA ALA A 54 -7.07 20.92 34.45
C ALA A 54 -7.46 19.73 33.58
N ILE A 55 -7.82 18.59 34.19
CA ILE A 55 -8.25 17.38 33.43
C ILE A 55 -9.53 17.69 32.63
N GLN A 56 -10.53 18.35 33.20
CA GLN A 56 -11.74 18.74 32.48
C GLN A 56 -11.47 19.66 31.29
N LYS A 57 -10.52 20.61 31.45
CA LYS A 57 -10.17 21.56 30.40
C LYS A 57 -9.45 20.87 29.23
N LEU A 58 -8.78 19.74 29.43
CA LEU A 58 -8.08 18.95 28.45
C LEU A 58 -8.98 17.94 27.72
N ASP A 59 -10.26 17.85 28.09
CA ASP A 59 -11.23 17.03 27.37
C ASP A 59 -11.83 17.75 26.15
N THR A 60 -10.95 18.33 25.34
CA THR A 60 -11.27 19.08 24.12
C THR A 60 -10.31 18.69 23.00
N ASP A 61 -10.66 19.07 21.78
CA ASP A 61 -9.79 18.84 20.60
C ASP A 61 -8.53 19.73 20.60
N HIS A 62 -8.51 20.80 21.40
CA HIS A 62 -7.36 21.69 21.54
C HIS A 62 -6.60 21.35 22.82
N LEU A 63 -5.32 21.01 22.66
CA LEU A 63 -4.44 20.62 23.73
C LEU A 63 -3.28 21.61 23.88
N PRO A 64 -2.80 21.87 25.12
CA PRO A 64 -1.66 22.75 25.34
C PRO A 64 -0.35 22.09 24.86
N ASP A 65 0.64 22.92 24.62
CA ASP A 65 1.96 22.45 24.24
C ASP A 65 2.83 22.07 25.44
N LEU A 66 2.52 22.63 26.63
CA LEU A 66 3.22 22.36 27.88
C LEU A 66 2.30 22.64 29.06
N ILE A 67 2.49 21.92 30.15
CA ILE A 67 1.74 22.09 31.41
C ILE A 67 2.72 22.46 32.52
N LEU A 68 2.47 23.59 33.19
CA LEU A 68 3.07 23.96 34.47
C LEU A 68 2.11 23.53 35.57
N LEU A 69 2.53 22.66 36.49
CA LEU A 69 1.69 22.00 37.46
C LEU A 69 2.24 22.19 38.89
N ASP A 70 1.47 22.86 39.73
CA ASP A 70 1.83 22.93 41.15
C ASP A 70 1.71 21.55 41.79
N VAL A 71 2.67 21.22 42.64
CA VAL A 71 2.67 19.98 43.42
C VAL A 71 1.68 20.03 44.58
N MET A 72 1.66 21.16 45.28
CA MET A 72 0.91 21.32 46.51
C MET A 72 -0.42 22.04 46.27
N MET A 73 -1.46 21.29 45.96
CA MET A 73 -2.80 21.79 45.73
C MET A 73 -3.82 21.08 46.66
N PRO A 74 -4.88 21.79 47.13
CA PRO A 74 -5.94 21.15 47.90
C PRO A 74 -6.79 20.23 47.01
N GLY A 75 -7.22 19.09 47.57
CA GLY A 75 -7.94 18.06 46.83
C GLY A 75 -7.00 17.13 46.09
N MET A 76 -7.06 17.10 44.76
CA MET A 76 -6.14 16.33 43.91
C MET A 76 -4.81 17.09 43.83
N ASP A 77 -3.74 16.49 44.37
CA ASP A 77 -2.41 17.07 44.34
C ASP A 77 -1.78 17.00 42.90
N GLY A 78 -0.64 17.67 42.73
CA GLY A 78 0.04 17.69 41.44
C GLY A 78 0.54 16.31 40.98
N PHE A 79 0.92 15.43 41.88
CA PHE A 79 1.39 14.09 41.54
C PHE A 79 0.23 13.20 41.06
N GLU A 80 -0.91 13.25 41.72
CA GLU A 80 -2.12 12.56 41.26
C GLU A 80 -2.60 13.09 39.92
N THR A 81 -2.61 14.42 39.75
CA THR A 81 -2.96 15.09 38.48
C THR A 81 -2.03 14.62 37.37
N CYS A 82 -0.71 14.61 37.58
CA CYS A 82 0.27 14.16 36.61
C CYS A 82 0.01 12.69 36.22
N LYS A 83 -0.23 11.81 37.17
CA LYS A 83 -0.53 10.40 36.92
C LYS A 83 -1.77 10.22 36.02
N HIS A 84 -2.84 10.98 36.30
CA HIS A 84 -4.06 10.99 35.47
C HIS A 84 -3.75 11.47 34.03
N LEU A 85 -3.04 12.58 33.89
CA LEU A 85 -2.69 13.14 32.58
C LEU A 85 -1.81 12.19 31.76
N LYS A 86 -0.84 11.52 32.39
CA LYS A 86 0.06 10.58 31.72
C LYS A 86 -0.58 9.22 31.38
N SER A 87 -1.75 8.91 31.94
CA SER A 87 -2.52 7.71 31.59
C SER A 87 -3.45 7.90 30.38
N ASP A 88 -3.69 9.15 29.92
CA ASP A 88 -4.47 9.43 28.70
C ASP A 88 -3.55 9.46 27.47
N PRO A 89 -3.75 8.55 26.49
CA PRO A 89 -2.93 8.48 25.27
C PRO A 89 -2.90 9.79 24.46
N ARG A 90 -3.90 10.67 24.57
CA ARG A 90 -3.96 11.96 23.86
C ARG A 90 -3.03 13.01 24.49
N ILE A 91 -2.76 12.88 25.78
CA ILE A 91 -2.10 13.91 26.61
C ILE A 91 -0.72 13.44 27.09
N GLN A 92 -0.45 12.13 27.15
CA GLN A 92 0.76 11.54 27.70
C GLN A 92 2.06 12.16 27.17
N ASP A 93 2.07 12.63 25.89
CA ASP A 93 3.25 13.22 25.24
C ASP A 93 3.40 14.72 25.51
N ILE A 94 2.46 15.35 26.23
CA ILE A 94 2.58 16.77 26.61
C ILE A 94 3.57 16.88 27.77
N PRO A 95 4.62 17.71 27.66
CA PRO A 95 5.58 17.90 28.73
C PRO A 95 4.92 18.56 29.94
N ILE A 96 5.15 17.99 31.13
CA ILE A 96 4.69 18.52 32.42
C ILE A 96 5.93 18.96 33.20
N ILE A 97 5.94 20.23 33.63
CA ILE A 97 6.95 20.78 34.52
C ILE A 97 6.28 21.03 35.88
N PHE A 98 6.81 20.43 36.93
CA PHE A 98 6.31 20.68 38.27
C PHE A 98 6.78 22.02 38.83
N MET A 99 5.87 22.73 39.50
CA MET A 99 6.16 23.89 40.34
C MET A 99 6.15 23.46 41.80
N THR A 100 7.23 23.61 42.54
CA THR A 100 7.33 23.09 43.91
C THR A 100 8.05 24.04 44.83
N ALA A 101 7.55 24.16 46.07
CA ALA A 101 8.24 24.86 47.17
C ALA A 101 9.31 23.97 47.84
N LEU A 102 9.36 22.68 47.49
CA LEU A 102 10.12 21.68 48.20
C LEU A 102 11.57 21.60 47.70
N SER A 103 12.50 21.77 48.63
CA SER A 103 13.93 21.51 48.42
C SER A 103 14.25 20.01 48.54
N ASP A 104 13.27 19.16 48.82
CA ASP A 104 13.49 17.75 49.10
C ASP A 104 13.74 16.94 47.84
N THR A 105 14.87 16.25 47.81
CA THR A 105 15.33 15.46 46.67
C THR A 105 14.38 14.30 46.34
N ALA A 106 13.69 13.77 47.36
CA ALA A 106 12.74 12.66 47.22
C ALA A 106 11.51 13.02 46.36
N ASP A 107 10.95 14.24 46.57
CA ASP A 107 9.78 14.68 45.79
C ASP A 107 10.12 14.99 44.31
N LYS A 108 11.34 15.51 44.06
CA LYS A 108 11.84 15.72 42.67
C LYS A 108 11.97 14.41 41.94
N VAL A 109 12.55 13.40 42.58
CA VAL A 109 12.71 12.04 42.01
C VAL A 109 11.33 11.41 41.74
N LYS A 110 10.40 11.54 42.67
CA LYS A 110 9.01 11.06 42.56
C LYS A 110 8.31 11.69 41.34
N GLY A 111 8.43 13.01 41.19
CA GLY A 111 7.83 13.71 40.06
C GLY A 111 8.35 13.24 38.69
N LEU A 112 9.66 13.07 38.57
CA LEU A 112 10.28 12.57 37.32
C LEU A 112 9.87 11.12 37.03
N GLN A 113 9.74 10.27 38.07
CA GLN A 113 9.26 8.88 37.90
C GLN A 113 7.80 8.80 37.45
N LEU A 114 6.97 9.80 37.76
CA LEU A 114 5.59 9.90 37.30
C LEU A 114 5.45 10.42 35.86
N GLY A 115 6.57 10.76 35.21
CA GLY A 115 6.60 11.18 33.81
C GLY A 115 6.63 12.69 33.59
N ALA A 116 6.87 13.50 34.64
CA ALA A 116 7.20 14.90 34.45
C ALA A 116 8.61 15.03 33.82
N VAL A 117 8.80 16.06 33.01
CA VAL A 117 10.05 16.29 32.28
C VAL A 117 11.03 17.16 33.02
N ASP A 118 10.54 18.00 33.96
CA ASP A 118 11.37 18.92 34.74
C ASP A 118 10.61 19.43 35.99
N TYR A 119 11.27 20.27 36.80
CA TYR A 119 10.68 20.95 37.92
C TYR A 119 11.24 22.39 38.07
N ILE A 120 10.43 23.29 38.66
CA ILE A 120 10.78 24.68 38.95
C ILE A 120 10.51 24.91 40.45
N THR A 121 11.45 25.55 41.14
CA THR A 121 11.33 25.84 42.55
C THR A 121 10.66 27.20 42.80
N LYS A 122 9.72 27.26 43.77
CA LYS A 122 9.16 28.52 44.30
C LYS A 122 10.08 29.10 45.37
N PRO A 123 10.32 30.42 45.42
CA PRO A 123 9.77 31.46 44.56
C PRO A 123 10.39 31.46 43.16
N PHE A 124 9.57 31.75 42.13
CA PHE A 124 9.99 31.67 40.71
C PHE A 124 11.03 32.76 40.35
N GLN A 125 12.04 32.31 39.62
CA GLN A 125 12.85 33.23 38.78
C GLN A 125 12.27 33.12 37.35
N TYR A 126 11.70 34.22 36.85
CA TYR A 126 10.91 34.20 35.60
C TYR A 126 11.76 33.80 34.40
N GLU A 127 13.03 34.21 34.38
CA GLU A 127 13.99 33.82 33.37
C GLU A 127 14.24 32.32 33.36
N GLU A 128 14.31 31.69 34.55
CA GLU A 128 14.43 30.22 34.67
C GLU A 128 13.20 29.53 34.15
N VAL A 129 11.99 29.97 34.51
CA VAL A 129 10.72 29.43 34.01
C VAL A 129 10.68 29.46 32.49
N PHE A 130 11.02 30.60 31.91
CA PHE A 130 11.04 30.81 30.46
C PHE A 130 12.03 29.86 29.75
N VAL A 131 13.27 29.78 30.22
CA VAL A 131 14.27 28.91 29.63
C VAL A 131 13.87 27.45 29.67
N ARG A 132 13.30 26.96 30.79
CA ARG A 132 12.84 25.58 30.92
C ARG A 132 11.68 25.29 29.97
N ILE A 133 10.71 26.19 29.85
CA ILE A 133 9.60 26.05 28.89
C ILE A 133 10.15 25.97 27.47
N GLU A 134 11.00 26.90 27.06
CA GLU A 134 11.57 26.92 25.71
C GLU A 134 12.36 25.64 25.41
N GLN A 135 13.15 25.14 26.36
CA GLN A 135 13.89 23.88 26.19
C GLN A 135 12.95 22.69 25.96
N GLN A 136 11.88 22.58 26.74
CA GLN A 136 10.94 21.46 26.61
C GLN A 136 10.10 21.54 25.33
N LEU A 137 9.66 22.73 24.93
CA LEU A 137 8.97 22.95 23.66
C LEU A 137 9.85 22.64 22.47
N LYS A 138 11.13 23.09 22.49
CA LYS A 138 12.11 22.79 21.47
C LYS A 138 12.37 21.28 21.35
N LEU A 139 12.55 20.59 22.47
CA LEU A 139 12.76 19.14 22.50
C LEU A 139 11.55 18.40 21.91
N ARG A 140 10.33 18.78 22.32
CA ARG A 140 9.10 18.20 21.77
C ARG A 140 9.00 18.38 20.26
N ASN A 141 9.27 19.59 19.75
CA ASN A 141 9.21 19.88 18.33
C ASN A 141 10.28 19.11 17.53
N LEU A 142 11.50 18.99 18.07
CA LEU A 142 12.55 18.20 17.46
C LEU A 142 12.19 16.72 17.41
N THR A 143 11.61 16.18 18.48
CA THR A 143 11.16 14.78 18.54
C THR A 143 10.05 14.51 17.51
N LYS A 144 9.04 15.38 17.44
CA LYS A 144 7.97 15.28 16.43
C LYS A 144 8.53 15.31 15.00
N THR A 145 9.45 16.24 14.75
CA THR A 145 10.09 16.38 13.43
C THR A 145 10.93 15.14 13.09
N LEU A 146 11.66 14.60 14.08
CA LEU A 146 12.48 13.40 13.88
C LEU A 146 11.61 12.17 13.56
N ILE A 147 10.50 11.97 14.28
CA ILE A 147 9.56 10.88 14.01
C ILE A 147 8.98 11.00 12.60
N ALA A 148 8.53 12.21 12.21
CA ALA A 148 8.00 12.45 10.87
C ALA A 148 9.06 12.19 9.77
N LYS A 149 10.31 12.68 9.96
CA LYS A 149 11.40 12.44 9.01
C LYS A 149 11.84 10.98 8.94
N ASN A 150 11.80 10.26 10.04
CA ASN A 150 12.14 8.83 10.05
C ASN A 150 11.08 8.02 9.28
N ALA A 151 9.79 8.34 9.44
CA ALA A 151 8.72 7.73 8.66
C ALA A 151 8.87 8.01 7.14
N GLU A 152 9.19 9.26 6.77
CA GLU A 152 9.46 9.65 5.37
C GLU A 152 10.66 8.89 4.78
N LEU A 153 11.74 8.77 5.55
CA LEU A 153 12.94 8.03 5.15
C LEU A 153 12.66 6.54 4.95
N GLN A 154 11.94 5.91 5.86
CA GLN A 154 11.56 4.50 5.73
C GLN A 154 10.70 4.25 4.49
N GLN A 155 9.76 5.16 4.21
CA GLN A 155 8.94 5.09 2.99
C GLN A 155 9.80 5.19 1.73
N ALA A 156 10.71 6.18 1.66
CA ALA A 156 11.60 6.36 0.52
C ALA A 156 12.54 5.15 0.32
N GLN A 157 13.10 4.62 1.39
CA GLN A 157 13.97 3.44 1.33
C GLN A 157 13.24 2.21 0.78
N THR A 158 12.00 2.00 1.19
CA THR A 158 11.21 0.86 0.71
C THR A 158 10.81 1.02 -0.75
N GLN A 159 10.49 2.24 -1.18
CA GLN A 159 10.26 2.54 -2.59
C GLN A 159 11.51 2.25 -3.44
N LEU A 160 12.70 2.63 -2.95
CA LEU A 160 13.96 2.34 -3.64
C LEU A 160 14.23 0.85 -3.75
N ILE A 161 14.05 0.07 -2.67
CA ILE A 161 14.23 -1.39 -2.69
C ILE A 161 13.28 -2.05 -3.68
N GLN A 162 12.03 -1.61 -3.72
CA GLN A 162 11.03 -2.14 -4.65
C GLN A 162 11.36 -1.74 -6.09
N ALA A 163 11.81 -0.50 -6.29
CA ALA A 163 12.28 -0.01 -7.57
C ALA A 163 13.51 -0.81 -8.07
N GLU A 164 14.46 -1.09 -7.21
CA GLU A 164 15.64 -1.88 -7.52
C GLU A 164 15.31 -3.34 -7.86
N LYS A 165 14.44 -3.99 -7.08
CA LYS A 165 13.97 -5.36 -7.37
C LYS A 165 13.33 -5.48 -8.74
N ILE A 166 12.47 -4.53 -9.11
CA ILE A 166 11.83 -4.55 -10.44
C ILE A 166 12.83 -4.15 -11.54
N ALA A 167 13.79 -3.24 -11.27
CA ALA A 167 14.83 -2.88 -12.22
C ALA A 167 15.76 -4.08 -12.50
N THR A 168 16.17 -4.79 -11.45
CA THR A 168 16.99 -6.01 -11.57
C THR A 168 16.24 -7.09 -12.35
N LEU A 169 14.94 -7.29 -12.08
CA LEU A 169 14.09 -8.17 -12.86
C LEU A 169 14.04 -7.73 -14.32
N GLY A 170 13.93 -6.43 -14.60
CA GLY A 170 13.92 -5.86 -15.94
C GLY A 170 15.21 -6.10 -16.74
N HIS A 171 16.36 -5.79 -16.15
CA HIS A 171 17.68 -6.02 -16.81
C HIS A 171 17.96 -7.50 -17.05
N LEU A 172 17.70 -8.36 -16.06
CA LEU A 172 17.85 -9.80 -16.22
C LEU A 172 16.90 -10.36 -17.30
N THR A 173 15.68 -9.83 -17.34
CA THR A 173 14.64 -10.30 -18.27
C THR A 173 14.97 -9.97 -19.73
N ALA A 174 15.51 -8.80 -20.02
CA ALA A 174 15.88 -8.42 -21.40
C ALA A 174 17.00 -9.32 -21.97
N GLY A 175 18.02 -9.62 -21.16
CA GLY A 175 19.11 -10.56 -21.57
C GLY A 175 18.61 -12.00 -21.69
N ILE A 176 17.90 -12.48 -20.67
CA ILE A 176 17.35 -13.84 -20.65
C ILE A 176 16.30 -14.03 -21.75
N ALA A 177 15.48 -13.03 -22.06
CA ALA A 177 14.48 -13.12 -23.12
C ALA A 177 15.13 -13.41 -24.50
N HIS A 178 16.23 -12.76 -24.83
CA HIS A 178 16.96 -13.06 -26.04
C HIS A 178 17.59 -14.47 -26.04
N GLU A 179 18.17 -14.88 -24.90
CA GLU A 179 18.81 -16.19 -24.78
C GLU A 179 17.77 -17.34 -24.71
N VAL A 180 16.56 -17.11 -24.20
CA VAL A 180 15.48 -18.10 -24.21
C VAL A 180 14.71 -18.12 -25.51
N ASN A 181 14.49 -16.98 -26.17
CA ASN A 181 13.83 -16.95 -27.50
C ASN A 181 14.60 -17.68 -28.54
N ASN A 182 15.94 -17.65 -28.52
CA ASN A 182 16.76 -18.34 -29.52
C ASN A 182 16.51 -19.85 -29.59
N PRO A 183 16.71 -20.65 -28.53
CA PRO A 183 16.42 -22.10 -28.56
C PRO A 183 14.93 -22.39 -28.79
N ILE A 184 14.03 -21.57 -28.28
CA ILE A 184 12.58 -21.79 -28.46
C ILE A 184 12.18 -21.58 -29.92
N ASN A 185 12.68 -20.55 -30.60
CA ASN A 185 12.41 -20.35 -32.01
C ASN A 185 12.98 -21.52 -32.88
N PHE A 186 14.13 -22.11 -32.51
CA PHE A 186 14.62 -23.32 -33.14
C PHE A 186 13.68 -24.52 -32.92
N ILE A 187 13.14 -24.67 -31.69
CA ILE A 187 12.20 -25.75 -31.40
C ILE A 187 10.89 -25.54 -32.19
N ALA A 188 10.34 -24.34 -32.20
CA ALA A 188 9.13 -24.01 -32.97
C ALA A 188 9.30 -24.26 -34.47
N GLY A 189 10.42 -23.79 -35.04
CA GLY A 189 10.74 -24.04 -36.47
C GLY A 189 10.87 -25.52 -36.81
N ASN A 190 11.54 -26.29 -35.96
CA ASN A 190 11.68 -27.72 -36.16
C ASN A 190 10.36 -28.49 -36.00
N LEU A 191 9.48 -28.08 -35.10
CA LEU A 191 8.17 -28.70 -34.93
C LEU A 191 7.30 -28.61 -36.18
N ASN A 192 7.35 -27.49 -36.90
CA ASN A 192 6.62 -27.34 -38.16
C ASN A 192 7.11 -28.36 -39.21
N PHE A 193 8.42 -28.58 -39.34
CA PHE A 193 8.97 -29.59 -40.22
C PHE A 193 8.62 -31.01 -39.81
N VAL A 194 8.62 -31.28 -38.47
CA VAL A 194 8.22 -32.58 -37.93
C VAL A 194 6.76 -32.87 -38.26
N GLU A 195 5.88 -31.88 -38.14
CA GLU A 195 4.46 -31.99 -38.48
C GLU A 195 4.28 -32.34 -39.97
N GLU A 196 4.97 -31.62 -40.87
CA GLU A 196 4.93 -31.84 -42.29
C GLU A 196 5.42 -33.26 -42.66
N TYR A 197 6.58 -33.69 -42.15
CA TYR A 197 7.13 -35.01 -42.42
C TYR A 197 6.23 -36.14 -41.85
N VAL A 198 5.64 -35.94 -40.69
CA VAL A 198 4.69 -36.90 -40.10
C VAL A 198 3.45 -37.00 -40.99
N GLN A 199 2.94 -35.88 -41.50
CA GLN A 199 1.77 -35.89 -42.37
C GLN A 199 2.05 -36.61 -43.71
N GLU A 200 3.24 -36.39 -44.32
CA GLU A 200 3.66 -37.12 -45.53
C GLU A 200 3.73 -38.63 -45.27
N VAL A 201 4.29 -39.05 -44.14
CA VAL A 201 4.35 -40.49 -43.79
C VAL A 201 2.97 -41.08 -43.56
N VAL A 202 2.07 -40.34 -42.88
CA VAL A 202 0.67 -40.72 -42.65
C VAL A 202 -0.04 -40.91 -43.99
N ASP A 203 0.16 -39.99 -44.93
CA ASP A 203 -0.54 -40.06 -46.21
C ASP A 203 0.02 -41.18 -47.08
N LEU A 204 1.32 -41.46 -47.03
CA LEU A 204 1.91 -42.65 -47.67
C LEU A 204 1.36 -43.97 -47.08
N LEU A 205 1.23 -44.05 -45.75
CA LEU A 205 0.65 -45.19 -45.08
C LEU A 205 -0.82 -45.38 -45.46
N LYS A 206 -1.63 -44.34 -45.58
CA LYS A 206 -3.01 -44.41 -46.07
C LYS A 206 -3.08 -44.93 -47.52
N LEU A 207 -2.17 -44.44 -48.41
CA LEU A 207 -2.08 -44.95 -49.77
C LEU A 207 -1.74 -46.46 -49.79
N TYR A 208 -0.78 -46.88 -48.97
CA TYR A 208 -0.42 -48.29 -48.82
C TYR A 208 -1.62 -49.12 -48.37
N GLN A 209 -2.35 -48.71 -47.35
CA GLN A 209 -3.58 -49.42 -46.89
C GLN A 209 -4.67 -49.45 -47.96
N LYS A 210 -4.78 -48.41 -48.79
CA LYS A 210 -5.78 -48.35 -49.87
C LYS A 210 -5.49 -49.34 -51.02
N TYR A 211 -4.20 -49.44 -51.40
CA TYR A 211 -3.80 -50.27 -52.56
C TYR A 211 -3.37 -51.68 -52.18
N LEU A 212 -3.11 -51.96 -50.91
CA LEU A 212 -2.79 -53.29 -50.40
C LEU A 212 -3.78 -53.69 -49.29
N PRO A 213 -5.08 -53.98 -49.63
CA PRO A 213 -6.09 -54.27 -48.64
C PRO A 213 -5.86 -55.59 -47.89
N ASP A 214 -5.12 -56.52 -48.52
CA ASP A 214 -4.75 -57.84 -47.96
C ASP A 214 -3.21 -57.95 -47.91
N PRO A 215 -2.55 -57.32 -46.93
CA PRO A 215 -1.09 -57.36 -46.84
C PRO A 215 -0.62 -58.73 -46.32
N PRO A 216 0.67 -59.10 -46.54
CA PRO A 216 1.26 -60.33 -45.98
C PRO A 216 1.05 -60.42 -44.47
N VAL A 217 0.99 -61.70 -43.97
CA VAL A 217 0.66 -62.03 -42.57
C VAL A 217 1.58 -61.27 -41.55
N GLU A 218 2.83 -61.11 -41.91
CA GLU A 218 3.82 -60.35 -41.11
C GLU A 218 3.39 -58.90 -40.93
N ILE A 219 2.91 -58.26 -42.00
CA ILE A 219 2.44 -56.86 -41.98
C ILE A 219 1.12 -56.75 -41.21
N GLN A 220 0.18 -57.70 -41.41
CA GLN A 220 -1.09 -57.76 -40.67
C GLN A 220 -0.86 -57.89 -39.16
N ASN A 221 0.06 -58.74 -38.74
CA ASN A 221 0.44 -58.90 -37.35
C ASN A 221 1.10 -57.66 -36.77
N ALA A 222 1.99 -56.99 -37.54
CA ALA A 222 2.64 -55.78 -37.11
C ALA A 222 1.61 -54.63 -36.90
N ILE A 223 0.64 -54.48 -37.81
CA ILE A 223 -0.44 -53.46 -37.69
C ILE A 223 -1.29 -53.71 -36.47
N LYS A 224 -1.70 -54.97 -36.21
CA LYS A 224 -2.50 -55.33 -35.05
C LYS A 224 -1.75 -55.16 -33.72
N THR A 225 -0.48 -55.60 -33.68
CA THR A 225 0.30 -55.58 -32.44
C THR A 225 0.71 -54.13 -32.03
N LYS A 226 0.91 -53.26 -33.00
CA LYS A 226 1.38 -51.88 -32.73
C LYS A 226 0.27 -50.83 -32.71
N ASP A 227 -0.99 -51.19 -32.97
CA ASP A 227 -2.11 -50.27 -33.12
C ASP A 227 -1.74 -48.99 -33.88
N ILE A 228 -1.40 -49.19 -35.15
CA ILE A 228 -0.86 -48.10 -36.02
C ILE A 228 -1.85 -46.88 -36.02
N SER A 229 -3.16 -47.16 -35.99
CA SER A 229 -4.16 -46.09 -36.00
C SER A 229 -4.09 -45.22 -34.76
N PHE A 230 -3.88 -45.85 -33.59
CA PHE A 230 -3.67 -45.15 -32.34
C PHE A 230 -2.39 -44.30 -32.35
N LEU A 231 -1.26 -44.91 -32.79
CA LEU A 231 0.02 -44.23 -32.84
C LEU A 231 -0.01 -42.99 -33.74
N LEU A 232 -0.62 -43.06 -34.94
CA LEU A 232 -0.72 -41.95 -35.85
C LEU A 232 -1.55 -40.79 -35.26
N ASN A 233 -2.67 -41.13 -34.58
CA ASN A 233 -3.48 -40.11 -33.99
C ASN A 233 -2.82 -39.48 -32.73
N ASP A 234 -2.12 -40.29 -31.94
CA ASP A 234 -1.40 -39.82 -30.76
C ASP A 234 -0.20 -38.96 -31.09
N LEU A 235 0.56 -39.31 -32.16
CA LEU A 235 1.70 -38.56 -32.65
C LEU A 235 1.30 -37.13 -33.05
N SER A 236 0.18 -36.94 -33.75
CA SER A 236 -0.34 -35.61 -34.12
C SER A 236 -0.71 -34.82 -32.89
N LYS A 237 -1.32 -35.44 -31.86
CA LYS A 237 -1.63 -34.77 -30.60
C LYS A 237 -0.38 -34.36 -29.84
N ILE A 238 0.65 -35.18 -29.82
CA ILE A 238 1.92 -34.87 -29.17
C ILE A 238 2.58 -33.67 -29.85
N ILE A 239 2.64 -33.61 -31.18
CA ILE A 239 3.21 -32.47 -31.93
C ILE A 239 2.41 -31.21 -31.61
N GLN A 240 1.09 -31.25 -31.67
CA GLN A 240 0.21 -30.11 -31.32
C GLN A 240 0.42 -29.63 -29.88
N SER A 241 0.57 -30.55 -28.92
CA SER A 241 0.88 -30.22 -27.54
C SER A 241 2.23 -29.53 -27.36
N MET A 242 3.25 -29.96 -28.13
CA MET A 242 4.57 -29.32 -28.14
C MET A 242 4.53 -27.93 -28.77
N GLN A 243 3.80 -27.71 -29.87
CA GLN A 243 3.56 -26.37 -30.44
C GLN A 243 2.91 -25.41 -29.45
N VAL A 244 1.78 -25.81 -28.84
CA VAL A 244 1.11 -25.02 -27.83
C VAL A 244 2.03 -24.68 -26.66
N GLY A 245 2.88 -25.63 -26.23
CA GLY A 245 3.87 -25.39 -25.18
C GLY A 245 4.93 -24.38 -25.58
N THR A 246 5.40 -24.44 -26.79
CA THR A 246 6.43 -23.55 -27.35
C THR A 246 5.88 -22.13 -27.53
N ASP A 247 4.71 -21.98 -28.15
CA ASP A 247 4.04 -20.69 -28.33
C ASP A 247 3.81 -19.99 -26.97
N ARG A 248 3.42 -20.76 -25.98
CA ARG A 248 3.23 -20.25 -24.62
C ARG A 248 4.54 -19.72 -24.00
N VAL A 249 5.67 -20.38 -24.22
CA VAL A 249 6.96 -19.88 -23.73
C VAL A 249 7.31 -18.57 -24.42
N ILE A 250 7.10 -18.46 -25.73
CA ILE A 250 7.30 -17.23 -26.50
C ILE A 250 6.43 -16.08 -25.95
N GLU A 251 5.16 -16.35 -25.70
CA GLU A 251 4.24 -15.36 -25.11
C GLU A 251 4.70 -14.88 -23.73
N ILE A 252 5.11 -15.79 -22.85
CA ILE A 252 5.60 -15.45 -21.50
C ILE A 252 6.84 -14.56 -21.60
N VAL A 253 7.82 -14.94 -22.44
CA VAL A 253 9.07 -14.19 -22.60
C VAL A 253 8.81 -12.82 -23.23
N SER A 254 7.93 -12.73 -24.23
CA SER A 254 7.52 -11.47 -24.84
C SER A 254 6.83 -10.54 -23.81
N SER A 255 5.94 -11.07 -22.98
CA SER A 255 5.24 -10.29 -21.96
C SER A 255 6.18 -9.80 -20.86
N LEU A 256 7.14 -10.62 -20.45
CA LEU A 256 8.19 -10.21 -19.52
C LEU A 256 9.05 -9.08 -20.11
N ASN A 257 9.41 -9.17 -21.38
CA ASN A 257 10.20 -8.17 -22.10
C ASN A 257 9.41 -6.85 -22.24
N ASN A 258 8.14 -6.92 -22.59
CA ASN A 258 7.25 -5.76 -22.68
C ASN A 258 7.07 -5.10 -21.29
N PHE A 259 6.86 -5.87 -20.23
CA PHE A 259 6.78 -5.36 -18.86
C PHE A 259 8.06 -4.61 -18.45
N SER A 260 9.23 -5.13 -18.83
CA SER A 260 10.53 -4.52 -18.57
C SER A 260 10.77 -3.24 -19.38
N ARG A 261 10.55 -3.26 -20.70
CA ARG A 261 10.77 -2.12 -21.61
C ARG A 261 9.86 -0.92 -21.33
N HIS A 262 8.64 -1.14 -20.86
CA HIS A 262 7.69 -0.06 -20.56
C HIS A 262 8.13 0.83 -19.41
N ARG A 263 9.16 0.44 -18.67
CA ARG A 263 9.70 1.22 -17.54
C ARG A 263 10.70 2.31 -17.95
N GLU A 264 11.40 2.13 -19.05
CA GLU A 264 12.33 3.12 -19.60
C GLU A 264 11.63 4.18 -20.46
N ALA A 265 10.37 3.93 -20.83
CA ALA A 265 9.59 4.86 -21.62
C ALA A 265 9.01 5.94 -20.73
N GLY A 266 9.30 7.20 -21.05
CA GLY A 266 8.62 8.35 -20.47
C GLY A 266 7.10 8.33 -20.72
N ASN A 267 6.42 9.41 -20.40
CA ASN A 267 4.98 9.59 -20.64
C ASN A 267 4.67 9.45 -22.14
N LYS A 268 3.84 8.48 -22.53
CA LYS A 268 3.48 8.19 -23.92
C LYS A 268 2.03 7.69 -24.06
N LEU A 269 1.50 7.79 -25.28
CA LEU A 269 0.21 7.18 -25.63
C LEU A 269 0.32 5.65 -25.52
N THR A 270 -0.56 5.07 -24.72
CA THR A 270 -0.48 3.65 -24.32
C THR A 270 -1.87 3.01 -24.38
N ASN A 271 -1.91 1.79 -24.93
CA ASN A 271 -3.06 0.91 -24.85
C ASN A 271 -3.04 0.17 -23.48
N LEU A 272 -4.01 0.45 -22.62
CA LEU A 272 -4.09 -0.14 -21.29
C LEU A 272 -4.34 -1.65 -21.29
N HIS A 273 -5.05 -2.17 -22.30
CA HIS A 273 -5.31 -3.61 -22.42
C HIS A 273 -4.01 -4.41 -22.59
N GLU A 274 -3.02 -3.88 -23.33
CA GLU A 274 -1.72 -4.55 -23.47
C GLU A 274 -1.00 -4.70 -22.13
N GLY A 275 -1.06 -3.68 -21.28
CA GLY A 275 -0.50 -3.73 -19.92
C GLY A 275 -1.22 -4.72 -19.02
N LEU A 276 -2.57 -4.75 -19.07
CA LEU A 276 -3.40 -5.71 -18.33
C LEU A 276 -3.09 -7.15 -18.78
N GLU A 277 -3.10 -7.43 -20.07
CA GLU A 277 -2.83 -8.77 -20.61
C GLU A 277 -1.41 -9.25 -20.26
N SER A 278 -0.41 -8.38 -20.35
CA SER A 278 0.96 -8.69 -19.93
C SER A 278 1.03 -9.03 -18.44
N THR A 279 0.33 -8.28 -17.60
CA THR A 279 0.27 -8.54 -16.15
C THR A 279 -0.43 -9.85 -15.83
N LEU A 280 -1.56 -10.15 -16.49
CA LEU A 280 -2.31 -11.40 -16.33
C LEU A 280 -1.50 -12.62 -16.78
N LEU A 281 -0.72 -12.47 -17.84
CA LEU A 281 0.13 -13.55 -18.33
C LEU A 281 1.26 -13.88 -17.33
N ILE A 282 1.90 -12.85 -16.76
CA ILE A 282 2.91 -13.04 -15.71
C ILE A 282 2.30 -13.77 -14.49
N LEU A 283 1.09 -13.41 -14.10
CA LEU A 283 0.37 -14.00 -12.97
C LEU A 283 -0.36 -15.31 -13.32
N SER A 284 -0.29 -15.78 -14.58
CA SER A 284 -1.04 -16.96 -15.06
C SER A 284 -0.76 -18.23 -14.25
N HIS A 285 0.46 -18.36 -13.71
CA HIS A 285 0.81 -19.48 -12.84
C HIS A 285 0.02 -19.51 -11.53
N ARG A 286 -0.31 -18.32 -10.97
CA ARG A 286 -1.13 -18.18 -9.77
C ARG A 286 -2.63 -18.37 -10.06
N LEU A 287 -3.09 -18.16 -11.28
CA LEU A 287 -4.49 -18.37 -11.67
C LEU A 287 -4.82 -19.85 -11.88
N LYS A 288 -3.85 -20.70 -12.22
CA LYS A 288 -4.07 -22.12 -12.51
C LYS A 288 -4.35 -22.93 -11.25
N ALA A 289 -5.03 -24.08 -11.47
CA ALA A 289 -5.23 -25.09 -10.45
C ALA A 289 -3.88 -25.59 -9.90
N ASN A 290 -3.85 -25.89 -8.62
CA ASN A 290 -2.74 -26.57 -7.96
C ASN A 290 -3.26 -27.70 -7.07
N ALA A 291 -2.38 -28.38 -6.30
CA ALA A 291 -2.76 -29.51 -5.46
C ALA A 291 -3.81 -29.15 -4.37
N HIS A 292 -3.98 -27.87 -4.06
CA HIS A 292 -4.80 -27.40 -2.95
C HIS A 292 -6.03 -26.59 -3.38
N ARG A 293 -6.11 -26.15 -4.64
CA ARG A 293 -7.23 -25.34 -5.15
C ARG A 293 -7.47 -25.51 -6.65
N PRO A 294 -8.73 -25.36 -7.12
CA PRO A 294 -9.07 -25.28 -8.54
C PRO A 294 -8.55 -23.99 -9.18
N THR A 295 -8.70 -23.89 -10.48
CA THR A 295 -8.38 -22.68 -11.24
C THR A 295 -9.24 -21.51 -10.77
N ILE A 296 -8.62 -20.35 -10.54
CA ILE A 296 -9.32 -19.07 -10.34
C ILE A 296 -9.89 -18.62 -11.69
N GLN A 297 -11.20 -18.38 -11.72
CA GLN A 297 -11.88 -17.91 -12.93
C GLN A 297 -11.54 -16.46 -13.20
N LEU A 298 -11.10 -16.18 -14.42
CA LEU A 298 -10.83 -14.82 -14.89
C LEU A 298 -11.91 -14.40 -15.88
N ILE A 299 -12.71 -13.39 -15.51
CA ILE A 299 -13.78 -12.83 -16.34
C ILE A 299 -13.28 -11.49 -16.88
N LYS A 300 -13.18 -11.38 -18.21
CA LYS A 300 -12.74 -10.16 -18.89
C LYS A 300 -13.92 -9.54 -19.63
N GLU A 301 -14.25 -8.31 -19.29
CA GLU A 301 -15.32 -7.52 -19.88
C GLU A 301 -14.72 -6.20 -20.38
N TYR A 302 -14.00 -6.27 -21.49
CA TYR A 302 -13.27 -5.15 -22.07
C TYR A 302 -14.15 -4.34 -23.00
N GLY A 303 -14.37 -3.06 -22.65
CA GLY A 303 -14.94 -2.08 -23.55
C GLY A 303 -13.89 -1.49 -24.49
N GLU A 304 -14.32 -0.70 -25.46
CA GLU A 304 -13.41 0.04 -26.32
C GLU A 304 -12.76 1.18 -25.55
N LEU A 305 -11.43 1.17 -25.43
CA LEU A 305 -10.65 2.22 -24.78
C LEU A 305 -9.81 2.97 -25.81
N PRO A 306 -9.81 4.30 -25.78
CA PRO A 306 -8.80 5.07 -26.49
C PRO A 306 -7.44 4.92 -25.84
N PRO A 307 -6.32 5.03 -26.58
CA PRO A 307 -5.00 5.12 -25.97
C PRO A 307 -4.91 6.35 -25.09
N ILE A 308 -4.34 6.21 -23.88
CA ILE A 308 -4.16 7.31 -22.94
C ILE A 308 -2.71 7.71 -22.77
N GLN A 309 -2.49 8.98 -22.42
CA GLN A 309 -1.16 9.48 -22.10
C GLN A 309 -0.79 9.12 -20.67
N CYS A 310 0.15 8.21 -20.49
CA CYS A 310 0.55 7.72 -19.17
C CYS A 310 1.99 7.23 -19.12
N TYR A 311 2.47 6.89 -17.94
CA TYR A 311 3.71 6.15 -17.73
C TYR A 311 3.39 4.65 -17.67
N PRO A 312 3.60 3.89 -18.75
CA PRO A 312 3.09 2.51 -18.87
C PRO A 312 3.62 1.57 -17.78
N GLY A 313 4.88 1.75 -17.38
CA GLY A 313 5.47 0.94 -16.32
C GLY A 313 4.84 1.18 -14.95
N GLU A 314 4.45 2.42 -14.65
CA GLU A 314 3.75 2.74 -13.42
C GLU A 314 2.33 2.16 -13.41
N ILE A 315 1.61 2.28 -14.53
CA ILE A 315 0.28 1.70 -14.66
C ILE A 315 0.32 0.17 -14.57
N ASN A 316 1.29 -0.49 -15.20
CA ASN A 316 1.47 -1.94 -15.06
C ASN A 316 1.77 -2.35 -13.61
N GLN A 317 2.47 -1.51 -12.84
CA GLN A 317 2.68 -1.72 -11.40
C GLN A 317 1.36 -1.61 -10.61
N VAL A 318 0.46 -0.70 -10.98
CA VAL A 318 -0.89 -0.64 -10.38
C VAL A 318 -1.63 -1.95 -10.63
N PHE A 319 -1.68 -2.41 -11.88
CA PHE A 319 -2.35 -3.68 -12.24
C PHE A 319 -1.77 -4.86 -11.46
N MET A 320 -0.44 -4.96 -11.40
CA MET A 320 0.24 -6.01 -10.64
C MET A 320 -0.15 -5.99 -9.17
N ASN A 321 -0.15 -4.81 -8.53
CA ASN A 321 -0.48 -4.68 -7.12
C ASN A 321 -1.94 -5.06 -6.83
N LEU A 322 -2.88 -4.59 -7.64
CA LEU A 322 -4.30 -4.87 -7.43
C LEU A 322 -4.66 -6.32 -7.70
N ILE A 323 -4.15 -6.91 -8.80
CA ILE A 323 -4.41 -8.31 -9.15
C ILE A 323 -3.74 -9.25 -8.15
N CYS A 324 -2.52 -8.96 -7.67
CA CYS A 324 -1.89 -9.72 -6.60
C CYS A 324 -2.69 -9.67 -5.30
N ASN A 325 -3.25 -8.51 -4.94
CA ASN A 325 -4.09 -8.40 -3.75
C ASN A 325 -5.38 -9.22 -3.89
N ALA A 326 -6.02 -9.20 -5.05
CA ALA A 326 -7.18 -10.03 -5.35
C ALA A 326 -6.86 -11.54 -5.22
N LEU A 327 -5.73 -11.97 -5.79
CA LEU A 327 -5.26 -13.35 -5.66
C LEU A 327 -5.00 -13.75 -4.20
N ASP A 328 -4.34 -12.88 -3.44
CA ASP A 328 -4.03 -13.13 -2.03
C ASP A 328 -5.31 -13.23 -1.19
N ALA A 329 -6.31 -12.36 -1.42
CA ALA A 329 -7.60 -12.37 -0.73
C ALA A 329 -8.41 -13.65 -1.01
N ILE A 330 -8.39 -14.13 -2.25
CA ILE A 330 -9.01 -15.41 -2.63
C ILE A 330 -8.27 -16.57 -1.96
N GLU A 331 -6.93 -16.60 -2.03
CA GLU A 331 -6.11 -17.65 -1.42
C GLU A 331 -6.28 -17.71 0.10
N GLU A 332 -6.55 -16.59 0.75
CA GLU A 332 -6.75 -16.51 2.19
C GLU A 332 -8.04 -17.22 2.63
N ILE A 333 -9.16 -17.02 1.94
CA ILE A 333 -10.41 -17.73 2.21
C ILE A 333 -10.23 -19.23 2.00
N GLN A 334 -9.58 -19.60 0.90
CA GLN A 334 -9.45 -21.00 0.47
C GLN A 334 -8.52 -21.84 1.36
N LYS A 335 -7.68 -21.21 2.19
CA LYS A 335 -6.74 -21.92 3.09
C LYS A 335 -7.41 -22.85 4.09
N ASN A 336 -8.61 -22.51 4.54
CA ASN A 336 -9.31 -23.20 5.61
C ASN A 336 -10.51 -24.04 5.08
N GLN A 337 -10.64 -24.17 3.76
CA GLN A 337 -11.73 -24.89 3.11
C GLN A 337 -11.22 -26.17 2.44
N ASP A 338 -12.08 -27.19 2.37
CA ASP A 338 -11.79 -28.43 1.66
C ASP A 338 -11.92 -28.24 0.13
N PHE A 339 -11.18 -29.03 -0.65
CA PHE A 339 -11.15 -28.92 -2.12
C PHE A 339 -12.55 -29.04 -2.75
N GLU A 340 -13.46 -29.81 -2.16
CA GLU A 340 -14.84 -29.94 -2.63
C GLU A 340 -15.66 -28.64 -2.44
N GLU A 341 -15.46 -27.94 -1.32
CA GLU A 341 -16.12 -26.66 -1.05
C GLU A 341 -15.59 -25.58 -1.98
N ILE A 342 -14.26 -25.50 -2.14
CA ILE A 342 -13.63 -24.55 -3.06
C ILE A 342 -14.09 -24.78 -4.51
N SER A 343 -14.32 -26.04 -4.90
CA SER A 343 -14.79 -26.38 -6.25
C SER A 343 -16.24 -25.96 -6.51
N LYS A 344 -17.06 -25.83 -5.48
CA LYS A 344 -18.44 -25.32 -5.58
C LYS A 344 -18.47 -23.79 -5.72
N TYR A 345 -17.53 -23.10 -5.06
CA TYR A 345 -17.41 -21.65 -5.07
C TYR A 345 -15.98 -21.25 -5.45
N PRO A 346 -15.62 -21.35 -6.74
CA PRO A 346 -14.27 -21.04 -7.18
C PRO A 346 -13.95 -19.55 -6.97
N GLY A 347 -12.68 -19.26 -6.78
CA GLY A 347 -12.21 -17.88 -6.80
C GLY A 347 -12.49 -17.25 -8.17
N VAL A 348 -12.94 -16.02 -8.18
CA VAL A 348 -13.26 -15.25 -9.40
C VAL A 348 -12.55 -13.89 -9.33
N ILE A 349 -11.88 -13.54 -10.41
CA ILE A 349 -11.40 -12.16 -10.65
C ILE A 349 -12.11 -11.65 -11.89
N ARG A 350 -12.79 -10.52 -11.76
CA ARG A 350 -13.46 -9.84 -12.88
C ARG A 350 -12.74 -8.55 -13.20
N ILE A 351 -12.44 -8.34 -14.47
CA ILE A 351 -11.82 -7.11 -14.96
C ILE A 351 -12.74 -6.50 -16.00
N GLN A 352 -13.21 -5.29 -15.72
CA GLN A 352 -14.07 -4.53 -16.61
C GLN A 352 -13.36 -3.25 -17.02
N THR A 353 -13.53 -2.83 -18.27
CA THR A 353 -13.00 -1.56 -18.77
C THR A 353 -14.06 -0.84 -19.58
N GLU A 354 -14.16 0.46 -19.40
CA GLU A 354 -15.08 1.32 -20.15
C GLU A 354 -14.50 2.73 -20.32
N SER A 355 -14.97 3.43 -21.32
CA SER A 355 -14.63 4.84 -21.54
C SER A 355 -15.87 5.69 -21.32
N ILE A 356 -15.82 6.65 -20.38
CA ILE A 356 -16.93 7.55 -20.06
C ILE A 356 -16.44 9.00 -20.17
N GLY A 357 -16.90 9.71 -21.20
CA GLY A 357 -16.49 11.09 -21.47
C GLY A 357 -14.98 11.20 -21.71
N GLU A 358 -14.27 11.99 -20.92
CA GLU A 358 -12.82 12.20 -21.03
C GLU A 358 -12.02 11.29 -20.09
N ARG A 359 -12.60 10.20 -19.58
CA ARG A 359 -11.96 9.27 -18.65
C ARG A 359 -12.10 7.83 -19.11
N VAL A 360 -11.08 7.05 -18.84
CA VAL A 360 -11.15 5.59 -18.87
C VAL A 360 -11.34 5.08 -17.45
N ILE A 361 -12.20 4.08 -17.30
CA ILE A 361 -12.53 3.45 -16.02
C ILE A 361 -12.17 1.98 -16.14
N LEU A 362 -11.36 1.50 -15.16
CA LEU A 362 -11.01 0.10 -15.04
C LEU A 362 -11.49 -0.38 -13.67
N ARG A 363 -12.19 -1.52 -13.64
CA ARG A 363 -12.66 -2.19 -12.43
C ARG A 363 -11.98 -3.53 -12.31
N ILE A 364 -11.41 -3.80 -11.15
CA ILE A 364 -10.81 -5.10 -10.82
C ILE A 364 -11.53 -5.58 -9.57
N ALA A 365 -12.34 -6.60 -9.71
CA ALA A 365 -13.15 -7.17 -8.64
C ALA A 365 -12.73 -8.61 -8.35
N ASP A 366 -12.71 -8.96 -7.08
CA ASP A 366 -12.48 -10.32 -6.57
C ASP A 366 -13.63 -10.75 -5.64
N ASN A 367 -13.79 -12.04 -5.46
CA ASN A 367 -14.69 -12.64 -4.47
C ASN A 367 -13.91 -13.18 -3.25
N GLY A 368 -12.84 -12.48 -2.86
CA GLY A 368 -12.00 -12.81 -1.71
C GLY A 368 -12.58 -12.34 -0.37
N SER A 369 -11.73 -12.28 0.67
CA SER A 369 -12.11 -11.99 2.06
C SER A 369 -12.75 -10.61 2.28
N GLY A 370 -12.61 -9.70 1.31
CA GLY A 370 -13.06 -8.32 1.48
C GLY A 370 -12.18 -7.53 2.45
N ILE A 371 -12.64 -6.32 2.79
CA ILE A 371 -11.95 -5.38 3.67
C ILE A 371 -12.86 -5.01 4.82
N SER A 372 -12.40 -5.21 6.06
CA SER A 372 -13.16 -4.88 7.26
C SER A 372 -13.44 -3.37 7.35
N GLU A 373 -14.50 -2.99 8.05
CA GLU A 373 -14.86 -1.58 8.21
C GLU A 373 -13.78 -0.78 8.98
N ALA A 374 -13.10 -1.43 9.92
CA ALA A 374 -12.01 -0.84 10.69
C ALA A 374 -10.77 -0.52 9.83
N ASP A 375 -10.57 -1.26 8.74
CA ASP A 375 -9.40 -1.15 7.87
C ASP A 375 -9.60 -0.17 6.71
N ARG A 376 -10.85 0.11 6.34
CA ARG A 376 -11.21 0.94 5.15
C ARG A 376 -10.50 2.29 5.08
N THR A 377 -10.31 2.94 6.21
CA THR A 377 -9.66 4.25 6.27
C THR A 377 -8.13 4.18 6.14
N LYS A 378 -7.55 2.99 6.35
CA LYS A 378 -6.10 2.79 6.46
C LYS A 378 -5.47 2.03 5.29
N ILE A 379 -6.28 1.42 4.40
CA ILE A 379 -5.74 0.53 3.34
C ILE A 379 -4.78 1.23 2.37
N PHE A 380 -4.88 2.55 2.22
CA PHE A 380 -3.96 3.35 1.40
C PHE A 380 -2.79 3.92 2.19
N ASP A 381 -2.75 3.73 3.52
CA ASP A 381 -1.62 4.15 4.33
C ASP A 381 -0.40 3.29 4.04
N ALA A 382 0.76 3.93 3.98
CA ALA A 382 2.00 3.22 3.76
C ALA A 382 2.29 2.26 4.94
N PHE A 383 2.74 1.04 4.61
CA PHE A 383 3.03 -0.05 5.56
C PHE A 383 1.82 -0.68 6.24
N TYR A 384 0.62 -0.22 5.95
CA TYR A 384 -0.57 -0.85 6.50
C TYR A 384 -0.82 -2.20 5.82
N THR A 385 -0.94 -3.26 6.60
CA THR A 385 -1.20 -4.62 6.10
C THR A 385 -1.89 -5.47 7.17
N THR A 386 -2.89 -6.21 6.76
CA THR A 386 -3.56 -7.24 7.57
C THR A 386 -2.86 -8.60 7.48
N LYS A 387 -1.89 -8.75 6.56
CA LYS A 387 -1.15 -10.00 6.33
C LYS A 387 -0.10 -10.22 7.42
N SER A 388 0.20 -11.49 7.72
CA SER A 388 1.22 -11.88 8.70
C SER A 388 2.61 -11.32 8.34
N ILE A 389 3.42 -11.06 9.38
CA ILE A 389 4.78 -10.51 9.26
C ILE A 389 5.60 -11.29 8.21
N GLY A 390 6.14 -10.57 7.22
CA GLY A 390 6.95 -11.11 6.13
C GLY A 390 6.16 -11.52 4.87
N LYS A 391 4.81 -11.54 4.88
CA LYS A 391 3.98 -11.87 3.70
C LYS A 391 3.40 -10.64 3.00
N GLY A 392 3.25 -9.54 3.70
CA GLY A 392 2.78 -8.27 3.13
C GLY A 392 3.72 -7.13 3.46
N THR A 393 4.06 -6.31 2.48
CA THR A 393 4.87 -5.08 2.67
C THR A 393 4.04 -3.89 3.12
N GLY A 394 2.70 -3.96 2.97
CA GLY A 394 1.79 -2.84 3.23
C GLY A 394 1.96 -1.65 2.26
N LEU A 395 2.68 -1.83 1.16
CA LEU A 395 3.00 -0.75 0.22
C LEU A 395 2.26 -0.83 -1.11
N GLY A 396 1.72 -1.98 -1.47
CA GLY A 396 1.11 -2.18 -2.78
C GLY A 396 -0.02 -1.19 -3.09
N LEU A 397 -0.96 -1.00 -2.15
CA LEU A 397 -2.09 -0.09 -2.32
C LEU A 397 -1.68 1.39 -2.21
N SER A 398 -0.77 1.75 -1.31
CA SER A 398 -0.26 3.12 -1.20
C SER A 398 0.50 3.55 -2.46
N ILE A 399 1.29 2.66 -3.06
CA ILE A 399 1.97 2.89 -4.35
C ILE A 399 0.94 3.01 -5.49
N ALA A 400 -0.07 2.13 -5.54
CA ALA A 400 -1.14 2.22 -6.54
C ALA A 400 -1.88 3.56 -6.44
N TYR A 401 -2.20 4.01 -5.22
CA TYR A 401 -2.80 5.31 -4.97
C TYR A 401 -1.90 6.46 -5.44
N GLN A 402 -0.62 6.45 -5.08
CA GLN A 402 0.34 7.46 -5.49
C GLN A 402 0.45 7.54 -7.02
N ILE A 403 0.55 6.41 -7.71
CA ILE A 403 0.64 6.36 -9.17
C ILE A 403 -0.62 6.92 -9.81
N VAL A 404 -1.78 6.42 -9.42
CA VAL A 404 -3.05 6.81 -10.06
C VAL A 404 -3.40 8.26 -9.75
N VAL A 405 -3.34 8.66 -8.47
CA VAL A 405 -3.86 9.97 -8.03
C VAL A 405 -2.81 11.06 -8.22
N ASN A 406 -1.57 10.84 -7.74
CA ASN A 406 -0.57 11.91 -7.73
C ASN A 406 0.13 12.04 -9.09
N ASN A 407 0.53 10.90 -9.72
CA ASN A 407 1.31 10.95 -10.95
C ASN A 407 0.43 11.11 -12.20
N HIS A 408 -0.77 10.50 -12.20
CA HIS A 408 -1.66 10.49 -13.37
C HIS A 408 -2.91 11.35 -13.21
N ARG A 409 -3.09 12.05 -12.07
CA ARG A 409 -4.28 12.90 -11.77
C ARG A 409 -5.60 12.15 -11.93
N GLY A 410 -5.54 10.85 -11.70
CA GLY A 410 -6.68 9.95 -11.73
C GLY A 410 -7.39 9.87 -10.38
N LYS A 411 -8.24 8.87 -10.24
CA LYS A 411 -8.93 8.55 -8.99
C LYS A 411 -8.85 7.04 -8.76
N LEU A 412 -8.53 6.63 -7.54
CA LEU A 412 -8.55 5.24 -7.10
C LEU A 412 -9.54 5.12 -5.95
N THR A 413 -10.59 4.35 -6.17
CA THR A 413 -11.61 4.06 -5.15
C THR A 413 -11.81 2.56 -5.03
N PHE A 414 -12.52 2.13 -4.00
CA PHE A 414 -12.87 0.73 -3.81
C PHE A 414 -14.25 0.59 -3.22
N HIS A 415 -14.89 -0.54 -3.52
CA HIS A 415 -16.11 -1.03 -2.89
C HIS A 415 -15.80 -2.40 -2.33
N SER A 416 -16.04 -2.62 -1.06
CA SER A 416 -15.73 -3.89 -0.41
C SER A 416 -16.73 -4.15 0.70
N THR A 417 -17.13 -5.40 0.83
CA THR A 417 -17.92 -5.89 1.95
C THR A 417 -17.19 -7.12 2.51
N GLU A 418 -17.16 -7.23 3.81
CA GLU A 418 -16.53 -8.37 4.48
C GLU A 418 -17.20 -9.66 3.99
N SER A 419 -16.42 -10.60 3.49
CA SER A 419 -16.85 -11.89 2.89
C SER A 419 -17.48 -11.85 1.49
N ASP A 420 -17.71 -10.70 0.88
CA ASP A 420 -18.25 -10.59 -0.50
C ASP A 420 -17.19 -10.20 -1.52
N GLY A 421 -15.96 -9.88 -1.05
CA GLY A 421 -14.85 -9.51 -1.90
C GLY A 421 -14.61 -8.00 -2.01
N THR A 422 -13.75 -7.63 -2.95
CA THR A 422 -13.35 -6.23 -3.16
C THR A 422 -13.36 -5.87 -4.63
N GLU A 423 -13.90 -4.71 -4.96
CA GLU A 423 -13.78 -4.08 -6.27
C GLU A 423 -12.96 -2.80 -6.15
N PHE A 424 -11.82 -2.73 -6.84
CA PHE A 424 -11.06 -1.50 -7.03
C PHE A 424 -11.45 -0.83 -8.35
N VAL A 425 -11.66 0.48 -8.30
CA VAL A 425 -12.03 1.30 -9.45
C VAL A 425 -10.93 2.33 -9.70
N ILE A 426 -10.33 2.27 -10.87
CA ILE A 426 -9.30 3.18 -11.37
C ILE A 426 -9.95 4.08 -12.42
N GLU A 427 -9.88 5.39 -12.23
CA GLU A 427 -10.29 6.38 -13.22
C GLU A 427 -9.05 7.15 -13.69
N LEU A 428 -8.77 7.16 -14.99
CA LEU A 428 -7.65 7.89 -15.58
C LEU A 428 -8.15 8.88 -16.64
N PRO A 429 -7.58 10.09 -16.73
CA PRO A 429 -7.89 11.00 -17.81
C PRO A 429 -7.34 10.48 -19.15
N ILE A 430 -8.05 10.74 -20.24
CA ILE A 430 -7.61 10.34 -21.58
C ILE A 430 -6.45 11.22 -22.07
N ARG A 431 -6.33 12.45 -21.54
CA ARG A 431 -5.28 13.44 -21.87
C ARG A 431 -4.44 13.81 -20.68
#